data_97bb4079f92802b5805c9e642a1f97eb
#
_entry.id   97bb4079f92802b5805c9e642a1f97eb
#
_cell.length_a   1.000
_cell.length_b   1.000
_cell.length_c   1.000
_cell.angle_alpha   90.00
_cell.angle_beta   90.00
_cell.angle_gamma   90.00
#
_symmetry.space_group_name_H-M   'P 1'
#
loop_
_entity.id
_entity.type
_entity.pdbx_description
1 polymer ?
#
loop_
_entity_poly.entity_id
_entity_poly.type
_entity_poly.pdbx_seq_one_letter_code
_entity_poly.pdbx_strand_id
1 'polypeptide(L)'
;PILNHEGKTIGIIDASTDVHSREQHTLALVKLATKSIETKLFLNQFDNELILSFHPRQEYLSTNSVGLLAINGDGFVVGSNSNARIMLHGLVTLKNENFNNIFTTSFSSIANGLLQNKIINGYIFSNFSSIIKDISI
;
A
#
# COMPACT_ATOMS: atom_id res chain seq x y z
N PRO A 1 8.16 13.65 -8.54
CA PRO A 1 6.87 13.33 -9.17
C PRO A 1 5.90 12.73 -8.17
N ILE A 2 4.60 12.91 -8.42
CA ILE A 2 3.49 12.22 -7.77
C ILE A 2 3.05 11.12 -8.71
N LEU A 3 2.97 9.88 -8.22
CA LEU A 3 2.59 8.73 -9.01
C LEU A 3 1.17 8.27 -8.67
N ASN A 4 0.44 7.78 -9.67
CA ASN A 4 -0.82 7.09 -9.45
C ASN A 4 -0.59 5.61 -9.08
N HIS A 5 -1.68 4.86 -8.86
CA HIS A 5 -1.66 3.43 -8.53
C HIS A 5 -1.05 2.54 -9.64
N GLU A 6 -0.93 3.03 -10.86
CA GLU A 6 -0.27 2.35 -11.99
C GLU A 6 1.21 2.70 -12.12
N GLY A 7 1.72 3.63 -11.27
CA GLY A 7 3.09 4.12 -11.35
C GLY A 7 3.32 5.22 -12.39
N LYS A 8 2.24 5.77 -12.97
CA LYS A 8 2.33 6.90 -13.91
C LYS A 8 2.44 8.22 -13.16
N THR A 9 3.28 9.13 -13.65
CA THR A 9 3.37 10.48 -13.11
C THR A 9 2.11 11.27 -13.44
N ILE A 10 1.44 11.78 -12.39
CA ILE A 10 0.22 12.59 -12.50
C ILE A 10 0.43 14.02 -12.00
N GLY A 11 1.57 14.30 -11.40
CA GLY A 11 1.92 15.62 -10.92
C GLY A 11 3.37 15.73 -10.47
N ILE A 12 3.78 16.94 -10.16
CA ILE A 12 5.12 17.26 -9.67
C ILE A 12 4.97 18.20 -8.47
N ILE A 13 5.71 17.91 -7.40
CA ILE A 13 5.98 18.88 -6.33
C ILE A 13 7.39 19.37 -6.53
N ASP A 14 7.53 20.68 -6.58
CA ASP A 14 8.82 21.35 -6.60
C ASP A 14 8.95 22.24 -5.37
N ALA A 15 10.14 22.25 -4.78
CA ALA A 15 10.47 23.14 -3.69
C ALA A 15 11.89 23.63 -3.89
N SER A 16 12.06 24.93 -3.93
CA SER A 16 13.36 25.59 -4.04
C SER A 16 13.76 26.21 -2.70
N THR A 17 15.06 26.21 -2.43
CA THR A 17 15.66 26.88 -1.28
C THR A 17 16.93 27.58 -1.72
N ASP A 18 17.18 28.74 -1.17
CA ASP A 18 18.39 29.55 -1.36
C ASP A 18 19.52 29.18 -0.40
N VAL A 19 19.28 28.27 0.55
CA VAL A 19 20.22 27.88 1.59
C VAL A 19 20.63 26.42 1.41
N HIS A 20 21.84 26.17 0.92
CA HIS A 20 22.39 24.82 0.69
C HIS A 20 22.34 23.89 1.92
N SER A 21 22.48 24.41 3.13
CA SER A 21 22.43 23.62 4.36
C SER A 21 21.04 23.03 4.65
N ARG A 22 19.98 23.50 4.00
CA ARG A 22 18.60 23.04 4.17
C ARG A 22 18.12 22.14 3.05
N GLU A 23 18.92 21.92 2.03
CA GLU A 23 18.53 21.18 0.83
C GLU A 23 18.09 19.75 1.12
N GLN A 24 18.86 19.01 1.93
CA GLN A 24 18.52 17.65 2.33
C GLN A 24 17.21 17.58 3.14
N HIS A 25 17.01 18.54 4.04
CA HIS A 25 15.79 18.62 4.84
C HIS A 25 14.56 18.93 3.98
N THR A 26 14.69 19.88 3.06
CA THR A 26 13.64 20.21 2.09
C THR A 26 13.28 19.02 1.22
N LEU A 27 14.28 18.28 0.72
CA LEU A 27 14.05 17.07 -0.06
C LEU A 27 13.29 15.99 0.73
N ALA A 28 13.64 15.80 2.00
CA ALA A 28 12.93 14.84 2.87
C ALA A 28 11.46 15.24 3.06
N LEU A 29 11.18 16.52 3.29
CA LEU A 29 9.80 17.03 3.42
C LEU A 29 8.99 16.87 2.13
N VAL A 30 9.60 17.16 0.97
CA VAL A 30 8.94 16.98 -0.34
C VAL A 30 8.62 15.49 -0.58
N LYS A 31 9.54 14.58 -0.28
CA LYS A 31 9.28 13.14 -0.38
C LYS A 31 8.14 12.69 0.52
N LEU A 32 8.10 13.19 1.76
CA LEU A 32 7.03 12.86 2.71
C LEU A 32 5.67 13.38 2.23
N ALA A 33 5.62 14.63 1.76
CA ALA A 33 4.42 15.24 1.19
C ALA A 33 3.92 14.46 -0.04
N THR A 34 4.83 14.10 -0.94
CA THR A 34 4.51 13.28 -2.12
C THR A 34 3.84 11.97 -1.72
N LYS A 35 4.42 11.23 -0.78
CA LYS A 35 3.86 9.96 -0.31
C LYS A 35 2.49 10.14 0.36
N SER A 36 2.30 11.19 1.13
CA SER A 36 1.01 11.49 1.74
C SER A 36 -0.07 11.79 0.70
N ILE A 37 0.27 12.50 -0.36
CA ILE A 37 -0.64 12.80 -1.46
C ILE A 37 -0.98 11.52 -2.23
N GLU A 38 0.02 10.73 -2.60
CA GLU A 38 -0.18 9.43 -3.29
C GLU A 38 -1.11 8.50 -2.50
N THR A 39 -0.93 8.42 -1.18
CA THR A 39 -1.78 7.63 -0.29
C THR A 39 -3.23 8.13 -0.30
N LYS A 40 -3.44 9.45 -0.18
CA LYS A 40 -4.80 10.02 -0.24
C LYS A 40 -5.48 9.80 -1.57
N LEU A 41 -4.75 9.96 -2.67
CA LEU A 41 -5.28 9.70 -4.01
C LEU A 41 -5.67 8.23 -4.17
N PHE A 42 -4.83 7.31 -3.68
CA PHE A 42 -5.11 5.89 -3.69
C PHE A 42 -6.39 5.55 -2.92
N LEU A 43 -6.52 6.02 -1.68
CA LEU A 43 -7.69 5.78 -0.84
C LEU A 43 -8.98 6.36 -1.44
N ASN A 44 -8.91 7.56 -2.03
CA ASN A 44 -10.06 8.18 -2.68
C ASN A 44 -10.48 7.43 -3.96
N GLN A 45 -9.52 6.91 -4.71
CA GLN A 45 -9.81 6.19 -5.94
C GLN A 45 -10.48 4.83 -5.69
N PHE A 46 -10.14 4.19 -4.59
CA PHE A 46 -10.61 2.85 -4.22
C PHE A 46 -11.50 2.87 -2.97
N ASP A 47 -12.31 3.91 -2.80
CA ASP A 47 -13.16 4.11 -1.63
C ASP A 47 -14.26 3.04 -1.46
N ASN A 48 -14.63 2.35 -2.54
CA ASN A 48 -15.61 1.25 -2.55
C ASN A 48 -14.97 -0.15 -2.48
N GLU A 49 -13.65 -0.22 -2.37
CA GLU A 49 -12.92 -1.49 -2.34
C GLU A 49 -12.37 -1.79 -0.95
N LEU A 50 -12.05 -3.06 -0.71
CA LEU A 50 -11.32 -3.44 0.49
C LEU A 50 -9.87 -2.94 0.39
N ILE A 51 -9.46 -2.07 1.31
CA ILE A 51 -8.07 -1.61 1.41
C ILE A 51 -7.32 -2.47 2.40
N LEU A 52 -6.33 -3.18 1.92
CA LEU A 52 -5.40 -3.95 2.71
C LEU A 52 -4.11 -3.17 2.92
N SER A 53 -3.77 -2.89 4.19
CA SER A 53 -2.49 -2.30 4.59
C SER A 53 -1.58 -3.38 5.13
N PHE A 54 -0.34 -3.45 4.64
CA PHE A 54 0.62 -4.45 5.09
C PHE A 54 2.06 -3.93 5.09
N HIS A 55 2.88 -4.50 5.97
CA HIS A 55 4.31 -4.24 6.04
C HIS A 55 5.01 -5.41 6.75
N PRO A 56 6.27 -5.78 6.39
CA PRO A 56 7.05 -6.82 7.09
C PRO A 56 7.32 -6.51 8.57
N ARG A 57 7.25 -5.24 8.95
CA ARG A 57 7.42 -4.76 10.32
C ARG A 57 6.19 -4.01 10.76
N GLN A 58 5.60 -4.40 11.88
CA GLN A 58 4.37 -3.84 12.42
C GLN A 58 4.43 -2.33 12.69
N GLU A 59 5.57 -1.85 13.16
CA GLU A 59 5.78 -0.43 13.48
C GLU A 59 5.64 0.52 12.27
N TYR A 60 5.70 0.00 11.05
CA TYR A 60 5.55 0.79 9.83
C TYR A 60 4.13 0.81 9.26
N LEU A 61 3.18 0.06 9.83
CA LEU A 61 1.79 0.01 9.34
C LEU A 61 1.08 1.38 9.37
N SER A 62 1.41 2.23 10.35
CA SER A 62 0.86 3.58 10.49
C SER A 62 1.67 4.65 9.76
N THR A 63 2.66 4.28 8.96
CA THR A 63 3.55 5.21 8.28
C THR A 63 3.28 5.26 6.77
N ASN A 64 3.86 6.24 6.08
CA ASN A 64 3.81 6.33 4.63
C ASN A 64 4.63 5.24 3.89
N SER A 65 5.29 4.35 4.63
CA SER A 65 6.03 3.20 4.07
C SER A 65 5.16 1.95 3.88
N VAL A 66 3.91 1.99 4.31
CA VAL A 66 2.97 0.87 4.23
C VAL A 66 2.67 0.48 2.77
N GLY A 67 2.59 -0.83 2.51
CA GLY A 67 2.05 -1.36 1.26
C GLY A 67 0.52 -1.30 1.30
N LEU A 68 -0.09 -0.81 0.23
CA LEU A 68 -1.54 -0.75 0.07
C LEU A 68 -1.97 -1.57 -1.14
N LEU A 69 -2.96 -2.42 -0.94
CA LEU A 69 -3.69 -3.13 -1.99
C LEU A 69 -5.18 -2.77 -1.91
N ALA A 70 -5.78 -2.50 -3.05
CA ALA A 70 -7.22 -2.41 -3.20
C ALA A 70 -7.72 -3.74 -3.79
N ILE A 71 -8.69 -4.36 -3.14
CA ILE A 71 -9.19 -5.69 -3.47
C ILE A 71 -10.70 -5.58 -3.64
N ASN A 72 -11.22 -6.08 -4.77
CA ASN A 72 -12.65 -6.07 -5.04
C ASN A 72 -13.40 -7.16 -4.27
N GLY A 73 -14.73 -7.16 -4.36
CA GLY A 73 -15.59 -8.14 -3.67
C GLY A 73 -15.36 -9.61 -4.06
N ASP A 74 -14.73 -9.86 -5.21
CA ASP A 74 -14.38 -11.19 -5.71
C ASP A 74 -12.99 -11.66 -5.27
N GLY A 75 -12.25 -10.83 -4.53
CA GLY A 75 -10.92 -11.15 -4.03
C GLY A 75 -9.79 -10.90 -5.02
N PHE A 76 -10.02 -10.10 -6.06
CA PHE A 76 -8.99 -9.71 -7.02
C PHE A 76 -8.40 -8.34 -6.69
N VAL A 77 -7.08 -8.21 -6.85
CA VAL A 77 -6.38 -6.94 -6.69
C VAL A 77 -6.71 -6.02 -7.86
N VAL A 78 -7.30 -4.87 -7.56
CA VAL A 78 -7.66 -3.83 -8.53
C VAL A 78 -6.73 -2.62 -8.48
N GLY A 79 -5.94 -2.49 -7.41
CA GLY A 79 -4.95 -1.42 -7.27
C GLY A 79 -3.85 -1.76 -6.28
N SER A 80 -2.69 -1.14 -6.45
CA SER A 80 -1.55 -1.27 -5.53
C SER A 80 -0.75 0.04 -5.51
N ASN A 81 -0.21 0.40 -4.34
CA ASN A 81 0.73 1.51 -4.27
C ASN A 81 2.17 1.04 -4.60
N SER A 82 3.10 1.98 -4.73
CA SER A 82 4.50 1.67 -5.06
C SER A 82 5.18 0.80 -3.99
N ASN A 83 4.85 1.01 -2.72
CA ASN A 83 5.42 0.21 -1.62
C ASN A 83 4.96 -1.24 -1.70
N ALA A 84 3.68 -1.48 -1.98
CA ALA A 84 3.14 -2.83 -2.17
C ALA A 84 3.86 -3.57 -3.31
N ARG A 85 4.09 -2.90 -4.44
CA ARG A 85 4.80 -3.47 -5.58
C ARG A 85 6.25 -3.84 -5.24
N ILE A 86 6.94 -3.00 -4.46
CA ILE A 86 8.31 -3.27 -4.01
C ILE A 86 8.34 -4.45 -3.03
N MET A 87 7.42 -4.48 -2.06
CA MET A 87 7.39 -5.55 -1.05
C MET A 87 7.00 -6.91 -1.63
N LEU A 88 6.14 -6.91 -2.65
CA LEU A 88 5.69 -8.10 -3.36
C LEU A 88 6.46 -8.27 -4.69
N HIS A 89 7.74 -7.91 -4.68
CA HIS A 89 8.59 -8.00 -5.86
C HIS A 89 8.59 -9.42 -6.46
N GLY A 90 8.65 -9.49 -7.79
CA GLY A 90 8.48 -10.73 -8.55
C GLY A 90 7.07 -10.90 -9.14
N LEU A 91 6.09 -10.14 -8.67
CA LEU A 91 4.80 -9.98 -9.34
C LEU A 91 4.91 -8.80 -10.30
N VAL A 92 5.03 -9.08 -11.59
CA VAL A 92 5.23 -8.06 -12.64
C VAL A 92 4.03 -7.11 -12.70
N THR A 93 2.82 -7.63 -12.44
CA THR A 93 1.59 -6.83 -12.28
C THR A 93 0.73 -7.45 -11.19
N LEU A 94 0.39 -6.68 -10.17
CA LEU A 94 -0.58 -7.10 -9.14
C LEU A 94 -2.03 -6.98 -9.62
N LYS A 95 -2.26 -6.27 -10.72
CA LYS A 95 -3.60 -6.04 -11.26
C LYS A 95 -4.22 -7.35 -11.72
N ASN A 96 -5.43 -7.61 -11.24
CA ASN A 96 -6.20 -8.85 -11.48
C ASN A 96 -5.59 -10.11 -10.86
N GLU A 97 -4.60 -9.97 -9.97
CA GLU A 97 -4.11 -11.12 -9.22
C GLU A 97 -5.10 -11.51 -8.11
N ASN A 98 -5.27 -12.80 -7.89
CA ASN A 98 -6.14 -13.29 -6.82
C ASN A 98 -5.44 -13.16 -5.46
N PHE A 99 -6.14 -12.64 -4.46
CA PHE A 99 -5.64 -12.51 -3.10
C PHE A 99 -5.05 -13.82 -2.55
N ASN A 100 -5.73 -14.94 -2.81
CA ASN A 100 -5.32 -16.25 -2.32
C ASN A 100 -4.01 -16.77 -2.95
N ASN A 101 -3.57 -16.18 -4.09
CA ASN A 101 -2.27 -16.48 -4.69
C ASN A 101 -1.13 -15.69 -4.05
N ILE A 102 -1.45 -14.54 -3.45
CA ILE A 102 -0.47 -13.65 -2.82
C ILE A 102 -0.27 -14.02 -1.36
N PHE A 103 -1.37 -14.30 -0.65
CA PHE A 103 -1.37 -14.52 0.78
C PHE A 103 -1.85 -15.93 1.14
N THR A 104 -1.36 -16.47 2.25
CA THR A 104 -1.75 -17.81 2.74
C THR A 104 -3.11 -17.82 3.44
N THR A 105 -3.55 -16.67 3.96
CA THR A 105 -4.89 -16.51 4.52
C THR A 105 -5.91 -16.37 3.41
N SER A 106 -7.05 -17.06 3.51
CA SER A 106 -8.09 -16.96 2.49
C SER A 106 -8.80 -15.60 2.53
N PHE A 107 -9.13 -15.06 1.38
CA PHE A 107 -9.91 -13.83 1.26
C PHE A 107 -11.27 -13.93 1.96
N SER A 108 -11.95 -15.08 1.88
CA SER A 108 -13.22 -15.31 2.54
C SER A 108 -13.16 -15.19 4.05
N SER A 109 -12.06 -15.62 4.68
CA SER A 109 -11.85 -15.45 6.12
C SER A 109 -11.77 -13.99 6.53
N ILE A 110 -11.08 -13.17 5.73
CA ILE A 110 -10.96 -11.73 5.96
C ILE A 110 -12.30 -11.04 5.75
N ALA A 111 -12.98 -11.32 4.64
CA ALA A 111 -14.28 -10.74 4.31
C ALA A 111 -15.34 -11.07 5.40
N ASN A 112 -15.40 -12.32 5.86
CA ASN A 112 -16.30 -12.72 6.93
C ASN A 112 -15.96 -12.04 8.26
N GLY A 113 -14.69 -11.88 8.58
CA GLY A 113 -14.26 -11.17 9.78
C GLY A 113 -14.69 -9.70 9.77
N LEU A 114 -14.60 -9.03 8.64
CA LEU A 114 -15.05 -7.64 8.47
C LEU A 114 -16.58 -7.50 8.63
N LEU A 115 -17.35 -8.40 8.01
CA LEU A 115 -18.82 -8.41 8.12
C LEU A 115 -19.29 -8.63 9.55
N GLN A 116 -18.51 -9.33 10.38
CA GLN A 116 -18.80 -9.55 11.78
C GLN A 116 -18.26 -8.47 12.72
N ASN A 117 -17.75 -7.34 12.20
CA ASN A 117 -17.06 -6.28 12.95
C ASN A 117 -15.92 -6.80 13.85
N LYS A 118 -15.29 -7.90 13.48
CA LYS A 118 -14.08 -8.40 14.14
C LYS A 118 -12.87 -7.71 13.55
N ILE A 119 -12.08 -7.09 14.41
CA ILE A 119 -10.74 -6.61 14.03
C ILE A 119 -9.89 -7.85 13.76
N ILE A 120 -9.49 -8.03 12.50
CA ILE A 120 -8.58 -9.11 12.13
C ILE A 120 -7.17 -8.59 12.32
N ASN A 121 -6.61 -8.79 13.49
CA ASN A 121 -5.17 -8.66 13.73
C ASN A 121 -4.56 -10.05 13.55
N GLY A 122 -3.76 -10.23 12.52
CA GLY A 122 -3.16 -11.53 12.23
C GLY A 122 -1.91 -11.44 11.38
N TYR A 123 -1.10 -12.50 11.46
CA TYR A 123 0.04 -12.67 10.56
C TYR A 123 -0.46 -13.25 9.25
N ILE A 124 -0.16 -12.58 8.13
CA ILE A 124 -0.35 -13.13 6.80
C ILE A 124 1.02 -13.40 6.21
N PHE A 125 1.22 -14.63 5.75
CA PHE A 125 2.40 -15.03 5.01
C PHE A 125 2.12 -14.89 3.53
N SER A 126 3.02 -14.26 2.78
CA SER A 126 2.95 -14.32 1.33
C SER A 126 3.41 -15.69 0.83
N ASN A 127 2.86 -16.12 -0.29
CA ASN A 127 3.35 -17.31 -1.02
C ASN A 127 4.76 -17.12 -1.59
N PHE A 128 5.25 -15.88 -1.56
CA PHE A 128 6.61 -15.49 -1.91
C PHE A 128 7.38 -15.28 -0.61
N SER A 129 8.54 -15.86 -0.46
CA SER A 129 9.43 -16.02 0.70
C SER A 129 9.61 -14.84 1.70
N SER A 130 8.78 -13.82 1.67
CA SER A 130 8.77 -12.71 2.62
C SER A 130 7.61 -12.85 3.60
N ILE A 131 7.94 -12.85 4.88
CA ILE A 131 6.96 -12.82 5.97
C ILE A 131 6.32 -11.42 6.00
N ILE A 132 5.04 -11.34 5.68
CA ILE A 132 4.26 -10.13 5.86
C ILE A 132 3.56 -10.26 7.21
N LYS A 133 3.97 -9.43 8.16
CA LYS A 133 3.37 -9.37 9.50
C LYS A 133 2.33 -8.28 9.53
N ASP A 134 1.19 -8.60 10.09
CA ASP A 134 0.04 -7.75 10.40
C ASP A 134 -0.69 -7.09 9.23
N ILE A 135 -1.96 -7.45 9.13
CA ILE A 135 -2.96 -6.69 8.42
C ILE A 135 -3.69 -5.83 9.45
N SER A 136 -3.57 -4.52 9.32
CA SER A 136 -4.50 -3.58 9.89
C SER A 136 -5.47 -3.18 8.78
N ILE A 137 -6.69 -3.56 8.95
CA ILE A 137 -7.78 -3.18 8.06
C ILE A 137 -8.47 -1.95 8.63
#